data_fae898c186c093ba4bf4f1b69167ba87
#
_entry.id   fae898c186c093ba4bf4f1b69167ba87
#
_cell.length_a   1.000
_cell.length_b   1.000
_cell.length_c   1.000
_cell.angle_alpha   90.00
_cell.angle_beta   90.00
_cell.angle_gamma   90.00
#
_symmetry.space_group_name_H-M   'P 1'
#
loop_
_entity.id
_entity.type
_entity.pdbx_description
1 polymer ?
#
loop_
_entity_poly.entity_id
_entity_poly.type
_entity_poly.pdbx_seq_one_letter_code
_entity_poly.pdbx_strand_id
1 'polypeptide(L)'
;MNVLIVVTHLLGTGHLSRALTLGRAFVETGHHVTVASGGFPAPQLSTHGLAFEQLPPLRSDGVDFARLLDKDGAVADDAYHSARRNHLSTLLQSLQPDVLITELYPFGRRSLRAEFRALLEAAQALPRRPLVLSSIRDILAPPSKPKKAEDADAMIAEFYDGVLVHSDPKATTLDTSWPVSDLLAGKVHYTGYVAPPAVTPHPEGAGKGEILVSAGGGGVGDALYDCAVQAAKAMPDHIWRILVGGSDATTRITQLSDPTSPALLEPARPDFRTMLPHAAASVSMCGYNTALDLLQSGTPAVLVPFDAGKEVEQSLRARSLAPLPGFAVEPAAALTPDRLCAALHQVMQDTQRSLDGFEFDGARRSVEIAASLLGRQRA
;
A
#
# COMPACT_ATOMS: atom_id res chain seq x y z
N MET A 1 -22.13 -13.43 5.49
CA MET A 1 -20.92 -14.05 6.10
C MET A 1 -20.50 -13.22 7.30
N ASN A 2 -19.93 -13.87 8.33
CA ASN A 2 -19.17 -13.21 9.38
C ASN A 2 -17.69 -13.22 8.98
N VAL A 3 -17.05 -12.09 8.91
CA VAL A 3 -15.67 -11.93 8.41
C VAL A 3 -14.80 -11.38 9.52
N LEU A 4 -13.67 -12.02 9.80
CA LEU A 4 -12.62 -11.50 10.68
C LEU A 4 -11.40 -11.13 9.83
N ILE A 5 -11.00 -9.86 9.86
CA ILE A 5 -9.78 -9.37 9.21
C ILE A 5 -8.76 -9.03 10.29
N VAL A 6 -7.60 -9.68 10.26
CA VAL A 6 -6.51 -9.45 11.23
C VAL A 6 -5.37 -8.71 10.56
N VAL A 7 -5.06 -7.53 11.07
CA VAL A 7 -4.01 -6.65 10.53
C VAL A 7 -3.12 -6.12 11.65
N THR A 8 -1.80 -6.16 11.46
CA THR A 8 -0.84 -5.50 12.36
C THR A 8 0.08 -4.62 11.52
N HIS A 9 -0.18 -3.32 11.50
CA HIS A 9 0.72 -2.34 10.91
C HIS A 9 1.80 -1.95 11.92
N LEU A 10 3.07 -1.92 11.51
CA LEU A 10 4.21 -1.74 12.41
C LEU A 10 4.90 -0.39 12.24
N LEU A 11 4.68 0.28 11.11
CA LEU A 11 5.25 1.59 10.78
C LEU A 11 4.15 2.51 10.24
N GLY A 12 3.93 2.55 8.94
CA GLY A 12 2.84 3.35 8.35
C GLY A 12 1.48 2.65 8.45
N THR A 13 0.39 3.39 8.22
CA THR A 13 -1.00 2.92 8.36
C THR A 13 -1.60 2.31 7.09
N GLY A 14 -0.83 2.18 6.01
CA GLY A 14 -1.32 1.69 4.71
C GLY A 14 -1.96 0.30 4.75
N HIS A 15 -1.42 -0.64 5.55
CA HIS A 15 -2.00 -1.97 5.73
C HIS A 15 -3.36 -1.91 6.42
N LEU A 16 -3.50 -1.06 7.47
CA LEU A 16 -4.78 -0.86 8.15
C LEU A 16 -5.79 -0.19 7.21
N SER A 17 -5.39 0.84 6.49
CA SER A 17 -6.25 1.52 5.50
C SER A 17 -6.82 0.54 4.48
N ARG A 18 -5.99 -0.36 3.92
CA ARG A 18 -6.43 -1.39 3.00
C ARG A 18 -7.39 -2.40 3.66
N ALA A 19 -7.08 -2.87 4.86
CA ALA A 19 -7.93 -3.78 5.61
C ALA A 19 -9.32 -3.17 5.89
N LEU A 20 -9.37 -1.88 6.24
CA LEU A 20 -10.62 -1.15 6.44
C LEU A 20 -11.41 -0.98 5.13
N THR A 21 -10.73 -0.69 4.01
CA THR A 21 -11.37 -0.58 2.69
C THR A 21 -11.96 -1.93 2.26
N LEU A 22 -11.21 -3.00 2.46
CA LEU A 22 -11.68 -4.36 2.20
C LEU A 22 -12.88 -4.71 3.10
N GLY A 23 -12.80 -4.40 4.40
CA GLY A 23 -13.89 -4.61 5.35
C GLY A 23 -15.17 -3.89 4.95
N ARG A 24 -15.08 -2.62 4.49
CA ARG A 24 -16.26 -1.86 4.02
C ARG A 24 -16.93 -2.52 2.82
N ALA A 25 -16.16 -3.04 1.86
CA ALA A 25 -16.72 -3.74 0.70
C ALA A 25 -17.54 -4.98 1.11
N PHE A 26 -17.11 -5.71 2.15
CA PHE A 26 -17.91 -6.80 2.73
C PHE A 26 -19.19 -6.27 3.38
N VAL A 27 -19.12 -5.16 4.14
CA VAL A 27 -20.32 -4.56 4.78
C VAL A 27 -21.31 -4.06 3.75
N GLU A 28 -20.85 -3.38 2.70
CA GLU A 28 -21.68 -2.86 1.60
C GLU A 28 -22.43 -3.97 0.86
N THR A 29 -21.91 -5.19 0.91
CA THR A 29 -22.55 -6.38 0.34
C THR A 29 -23.36 -7.19 1.36
N GLY A 30 -23.65 -6.60 2.54
CA GLY A 30 -24.53 -7.19 3.55
C GLY A 30 -23.86 -8.20 4.48
N HIS A 31 -22.53 -8.12 4.67
CA HIS A 31 -21.80 -9.01 5.57
C HIS A 31 -21.41 -8.32 6.88
N HIS A 32 -21.21 -9.09 7.93
CA HIS A 32 -20.71 -8.57 9.22
C HIS A 32 -19.20 -8.69 9.27
N VAL A 33 -18.51 -7.59 9.58
CA VAL A 33 -17.05 -7.54 9.57
C VAL A 33 -16.51 -7.04 10.90
N THR A 34 -15.57 -7.78 11.45
CA THR A 34 -14.72 -7.34 12.55
C THR A 34 -13.29 -7.19 12.05
N VAL A 35 -12.68 -6.02 12.26
CA VAL A 35 -11.27 -5.76 11.98
C VAL A 35 -10.51 -5.75 13.29
N ALA A 36 -9.63 -6.72 13.49
CA ALA A 36 -8.70 -6.78 14.62
C ALA A 36 -7.38 -6.12 14.24
N SER A 37 -7.08 -4.98 14.86
CA SER A 37 -5.87 -4.19 14.58
C SER A 37 -4.84 -4.37 15.69
N GLY A 38 -3.66 -4.87 15.32
CA GLY A 38 -2.54 -5.09 16.25
C GLY A 38 -1.46 -4.00 16.21
N GLY A 39 -1.61 -2.98 15.38
CA GLY A 39 -0.74 -1.79 15.35
C GLY A 39 -1.23 -0.71 16.32
N PHE A 40 -0.52 0.41 16.38
CA PHE A 40 -0.95 1.56 17.18
C PHE A 40 -2.25 2.17 16.65
N PRO A 41 -3.07 2.81 17.52
CA PRO A 41 -4.28 3.50 17.08
C PRO A 41 -3.99 4.53 15.98
N ALA A 42 -4.85 4.56 14.97
CA ALA A 42 -4.73 5.45 13.80
C ALA A 42 -6.02 6.28 13.66
N PRO A 43 -6.21 7.33 14.50
CA PRO A 43 -7.46 8.09 14.56
C PRO A 43 -7.83 8.82 13.27
N GLN A 44 -6.86 9.01 12.37
CA GLN A 44 -7.09 9.58 11.03
C GLN A 44 -7.81 8.61 10.08
N LEU A 45 -7.91 7.33 10.42
CA LEU A 45 -8.60 6.32 9.62
C LEU A 45 -9.98 6.03 10.22
N SER A 46 -11.03 6.28 9.47
CA SER A 46 -12.39 5.99 9.91
C SER A 46 -12.64 4.48 9.99
N THR A 47 -13.19 4.03 11.11
CA THR A 47 -13.68 2.66 11.31
C THR A 47 -15.20 2.58 11.20
N HIS A 48 -15.85 3.64 10.77
CA HIS A 48 -17.30 3.71 10.67
C HIS A 48 -17.86 2.56 9.81
N GLY A 49 -18.93 1.94 10.30
CA GLY A 49 -19.59 0.80 9.65
C GLY A 49 -18.95 -0.57 9.91
N LEU A 50 -17.82 -0.63 10.64
CA LEU A 50 -17.08 -1.85 10.98
C LEU A 50 -17.08 -2.08 12.49
N ALA A 51 -17.20 -3.34 12.93
CA ALA A 51 -16.75 -3.70 14.26
C ALA A 51 -15.20 -3.64 14.28
N PHE A 52 -14.65 -2.95 15.27
CA PHE A 52 -13.21 -2.73 15.35
C PHE A 52 -12.68 -3.16 16.71
N GLU A 53 -11.69 -4.05 16.70
CA GLU A 53 -11.05 -4.60 17.88
C GLU A 53 -9.59 -4.19 17.93
N GLN A 54 -9.22 -3.44 18.98
CA GLN A 54 -7.84 -3.02 19.18
C GLN A 54 -7.11 -4.03 20.05
N LEU A 55 -6.18 -4.77 19.46
CA LEU A 55 -5.25 -5.64 20.20
C LEU A 55 -4.22 -4.78 20.95
N PRO A 56 -3.56 -5.31 22.00
CA PRO A 56 -2.40 -4.63 22.57
C PRO A 56 -1.42 -4.21 21.47
N PRO A 57 -1.16 -2.91 21.28
CA PRO A 57 -0.53 -2.41 20.06
C PRO A 57 0.97 -2.69 20.00
N LEU A 58 1.48 -2.94 18.79
CA LEU A 58 2.90 -3.09 18.50
C LEU A 58 3.34 -2.15 17.39
N ARG A 59 4.59 -1.70 17.45
CA ARG A 59 5.27 -0.94 16.39
C ARG A 59 6.71 -1.40 16.21
N SER A 60 7.29 -1.13 15.03
CA SER A 60 8.73 -1.16 14.81
C SER A 60 9.34 0.20 15.19
N ASP A 61 10.61 0.21 15.57
CA ASP A 61 11.41 1.43 15.71
C ASP A 61 11.82 2.05 14.35
N GLY A 62 11.45 1.38 13.25
CA GLY A 62 11.79 1.81 11.89
C GLY A 62 13.13 1.27 11.37
N VAL A 63 13.93 0.65 12.22
CA VAL A 63 15.27 0.10 11.89
C VAL A 63 15.26 -1.41 11.93
N ASP A 64 14.76 -2.01 13.01
CA ASP A 64 14.72 -3.46 13.20
C ASP A 64 13.27 -3.96 13.36
N PHE A 65 12.75 -4.57 12.30
CA PHE A 65 11.41 -5.17 12.30
C PHE A 65 11.31 -6.49 13.08
N ALA A 66 12.41 -7.01 13.59
CA ALA A 66 12.39 -8.15 14.52
C ALA A 66 12.16 -7.69 15.97
N ARG A 67 12.52 -6.45 16.28
CA ARG A 67 12.36 -5.85 17.59
C ARG A 67 11.09 -5.01 17.63
N LEU A 68 10.04 -5.55 18.24
CA LEU A 68 8.75 -4.87 18.35
C LEU A 68 8.64 -4.16 19.68
N LEU A 69 8.14 -2.93 19.65
CA LEU A 69 7.91 -2.09 20.81
C LEU A 69 6.42 -2.11 21.16
N ASP A 70 6.15 -2.19 22.47
CA ASP A 70 4.81 -2.13 23.05
C ASP A 70 4.25 -0.69 23.14
N LYS A 71 3.10 -0.53 23.82
CA LYS A 71 2.44 0.76 24.01
C LYS A 71 3.28 1.79 24.79
N ASP A 72 4.20 1.34 25.64
CA ASP A 72 5.05 2.17 26.49
C ASP A 72 6.43 2.43 25.85
N GLY A 73 6.68 1.87 24.65
CA GLY A 73 7.94 1.99 23.92
C GLY A 73 9.02 1.03 24.41
N ALA A 74 8.68 0.11 25.31
CA ALA A 74 9.57 -0.99 25.70
C ALA A 74 9.52 -2.13 24.67
N VAL A 75 10.55 -2.99 24.68
CA VAL A 75 10.52 -4.22 23.86
C VAL A 75 9.42 -5.12 24.41
N ALA A 76 8.48 -5.51 23.53
CA ALA A 76 7.40 -6.41 23.89
C ALA A 76 7.95 -7.75 24.36
N ASP A 77 7.62 -8.14 25.57
CA ASP A 77 8.05 -9.38 26.19
C ASP A 77 7.10 -10.55 25.85
N ASP A 78 7.45 -11.74 26.32
CA ASP A 78 6.65 -12.97 26.10
C ASP A 78 5.25 -12.87 26.72
N ALA A 79 5.09 -12.15 27.83
CA ALA A 79 3.79 -11.94 28.49
C ALA A 79 2.90 -11.06 27.60
N TYR A 80 3.46 -9.99 27.04
CA TYR A 80 2.76 -9.12 26.10
C TYR A 80 2.31 -9.85 24.84
N HIS A 81 3.21 -10.64 24.25
CA HIS A 81 2.88 -11.48 23.09
C HIS A 81 1.82 -12.55 23.43
N SER A 82 1.86 -13.11 24.64
CA SER A 82 0.85 -14.08 25.10
C SER A 82 -0.52 -13.44 25.29
N ALA A 83 -0.58 -12.23 25.87
CA ALA A 83 -1.83 -11.49 26.00
C ALA A 83 -2.48 -11.24 24.64
N ARG A 84 -1.70 -10.87 23.61
CA ARG A 84 -2.18 -10.68 22.24
C ARG A 84 -2.74 -11.97 21.62
N ARG A 85 -1.99 -13.10 21.75
CA ARG A 85 -2.45 -14.40 21.28
C ARG A 85 -3.77 -14.83 21.93
N ASN A 86 -3.88 -14.65 23.26
CA ASN A 86 -5.10 -14.98 23.99
C ASN A 86 -6.28 -14.12 23.55
N HIS A 87 -6.05 -12.82 23.33
CA HIS A 87 -7.07 -11.90 22.84
C HIS A 87 -7.60 -12.33 21.47
N LEU A 88 -6.71 -12.61 20.50
CA LEU A 88 -7.09 -13.09 19.17
C LEU A 88 -7.83 -14.43 19.23
N SER A 89 -7.39 -15.37 20.07
CA SER A 89 -8.05 -16.67 20.23
C SER A 89 -9.46 -16.50 20.81
N THR A 90 -9.63 -15.67 21.84
CA THR A 90 -10.94 -15.37 22.43
C THR A 90 -11.86 -14.70 21.41
N LEU A 91 -11.35 -13.73 20.65
CA LEU A 91 -12.11 -13.05 19.61
C LEU A 91 -12.56 -14.03 18.52
N LEU A 92 -11.65 -14.88 18.03
CA LEU A 92 -11.97 -15.90 17.02
C LEU A 92 -13.07 -16.86 17.51
N GLN A 93 -12.95 -17.34 18.75
CA GLN A 93 -13.93 -18.26 19.35
C GLN A 93 -15.29 -17.62 19.54
N SER A 94 -15.34 -16.34 19.93
CA SER A 94 -16.60 -15.61 20.11
C SER A 94 -17.30 -15.30 18.79
N LEU A 95 -16.54 -14.98 17.74
CA LEU A 95 -17.08 -14.60 16.44
C LEU A 95 -17.44 -15.80 15.56
N GLN A 96 -16.71 -16.91 15.68
CA GLN A 96 -16.81 -18.08 14.80
C GLN A 96 -16.99 -17.67 13.33
N PRO A 97 -16.01 -16.93 12.74
CA PRO A 97 -16.19 -16.33 11.44
C PRO A 97 -16.36 -17.36 10.32
N ASP A 98 -17.08 -16.98 9.27
CA ASP A 98 -17.13 -17.77 8.03
C ASP A 98 -15.86 -17.61 7.20
N VAL A 99 -15.22 -16.43 7.31
CA VAL A 99 -14.00 -16.05 6.58
C VAL A 99 -13.02 -15.39 7.54
N LEU A 100 -11.78 -15.87 7.53
CA LEU A 100 -10.64 -15.28 8.23
C LEU A 100 -9.66 -14.72 7.19
N ILE A 101 -9.35 -13.42 7.25
CA ILE A 101 -8.37 -12.79 6.37
C ILE A 101 -7.20 -12.28 7.21
N THR A 102 -5.97 -12.66 6.85
CA THR A 102 -4.76 -12.14 7.47
C THR A 102 -4.05 -11.19 6.51
N GLU A 103 -3.78 -9.96 6.97
CA GLU A 103 -3.08 -8.96 6.16
C GLU A 103 -1.57 -9.20 6.20
N LEU A 104 -0.97 -9.41 5.03
CA LEU A 104 0.45 -9.61 4.76
C LEU A 104 1.04 -10.94 5.27
N TYR A 105 0.48 -11.61 6.23
CA TYR A 105 0.97 -12.92 6.69
C TYR A 105 0.47 -14.02 5.74
N PRO A 106 1.32 -15.01 5.35
CA PRO A 106 2.67 -15.32 5.85
C PRO A 106 3.84 -14.69 5.08
N PHE A 107 3.59 -13.86 4.08
CA PHE A 107 4.63 -13.23 3.26
C PHE A 107 5.48 -12.22 4.05
N GLY A 108 4.91 -11.61 5.07
CA GLY A 108 5.55 -10.70 6.02
C GLY A 108 5.17 -11.00 7.46
N ARG A 109 5.43 -10.04 8.38
CA ARG A 109 5.07 -10.15 9.81
C ARG A 109 5.70 -11.36 10.51
N ARG A 110 6.92 -11.75 10.13
CA ARG A 110 7.61 -12.94 10.65
C ARG A 110 7.87 -12.87 12.15
N SER A 111 8.10 -11.67 12.70
CA SER A 111 8.19 -11.43 14.15
C SER A 111 6.91 -11.81 14.92
N LEU A 112 5.77 -11.90 14.22
CA LEU A 112 4.48 -12.31 14.77
C LEU A 112 4.08 -13.74 14.36
N ARG A 113 5.03 -14.55 13.85
CA ARG A 113 4.76 -15.92 13.37
C ARG A 113 4.01 -16.77 14.40
N ALA A 114 4.43 -16.72 15.66
CA ALA A 114 3.80 -17.49 16.74
C ALA A 114 2.35 -17.06 16.98
N GLU A 115 2.05 -15.76 16.87
CA GLU A 115 0.70 -15.22 17.03
C GLU A 115 -0.22 -15.67 15.87
N PHE A 116 0.23 -15.51 14.63
CA PHE A 116 -0.56 -15.91 13.47
C PHE A 116 -0.73 -17.44 13.39
N ARG A 117 0.33 -18.22 13.73
CA ARG A 117 0.21 -19.68 13.74
C ARG A 117 -0.82 -20.15 14.75
N ALA A 118 -0.79 -19.63 15.98
CA ALA A 118 -1.78 -19.96 17.01
C ALA A 118 -3.21 -19.58 16.57
N LEU A 119 -3.40 -18.42 15.90
CA LEU A 119 -4.69 -18.03 15.35
C LEU A 119 -5.19 -19.02 14.29
N LEU A 120 -4.30 -19.44 13.37
CA LEU A 120 -4.64 -20.36 12.28
C LEU A 120 -4.94 -21.77 12.81
N GLU A 121 -4.17 -22.27 13.77
CA GLU A 121 -4.43 -23.55 14.46
C GLU A 121 -5.78 -23.51 15.22
N ALA A 122 -6.08 -22.40 15.91
CA ALA A 122 -7.36 -22.21 16.55
C ALA A 122 -8.52 -22.16 15.54
N ALA A 123 -8.31 -21.52 14.37
CA ALA A 123 -9.30 -21.49 13.30
C ALA A 123 -9.59 -22.87 12.71
N GLN A 124 -8.58 -23.73 12.55
CA GLN A 124 -8.75 -25.11 12.12
C GLN A 124 -9.53 -25.94 13.15
N ALA A 125 -9.39 -25.63 14.44
CA ALA A 125 -10.04 -26.34 15.54
C ALA A 125 -11.50 -25.90 15.79
N LEU A 126 -12.00 -24.87 15.12
CA LEU A 126 -13.40 -24.45 15.25
C LEU A 126 -14.36 -25.53 14.73
N PRO A 127 -15.56 -25.67 15.32
CA PRO A 127 -16.58 -26.65 14.86
C PRO A 127 -16.90 -26.51 13.36
N ARG A 128 -16.80 -25.27 12.83
CA ARG A 128 -16.86 -24.98 11.41
C ARG A 128 -15.60 -24.18 11.06
N ARG A 129 -14.68 -24.85 10.35
CA ARG A 129 -13.47 -24.20 9.89
C ARG A 129 -13.81 -23.03 8.95
N PRO A 130 -13.33 -21.81 9.19
CA PRO A 130 -13.51 -20.69 8.27
C PRO A 130 -12.74 -20.92 6.96
N LEU A 131 -13.17 -20.23 5.91
CA LEU A 131 -12.32 -19.97 4.76
C LEU A 131 -11.18 -19.06 5.19
N VAL A 132 -9.93 -19.45 4.95
CA VAL A 132 -8.74 -18.70 5.37
C VAL A 132 -8.04 -18.09 4.16
N LEU A 133 -7.93 -16.78 4.13
CA LEU A 133 -7.32 -16.01 3.05
C LEU A 133 -6.17 -15.14 3.54
N SER A 134 -5.10 -15.07 2.75
CA SER A 134 -4.05 -14.05 2.92
C SER A 134 -4.35 -12.86 2.01
N SER A 135 -4.23 -11.65 2.51
CA SER A 135 -4.39 -10.40 1.75
C SER A 135 -3.04 -9.74 1.59
N ILE A 136 -2.60 -9.52 0.35
CA ILE A 136 -1.31 -8.91 0.05
C ILE A 136 -1.45 -7.85 -1.05
N ARG A 137 -0.55 -6.86 -1.02
CA ARG A 137 -0.48 -5.82 -2.06
C ARG A 137 0.28 -6.29 -3.30
N ASP A 138 0.37 -5.43 -4.29
CA ASP A 138 1.04 -5.61 -5.60
C ASP A 138 2.50 -6.07 -5.50
N ILE A 139 3.31 -5.35 -4.73
CA ILE A 139 4.74 -5.59 -4.52
C ILE A 139 4.99 -5.92 -3.06
N LEU A 140 5.73 -6.99 -2.82
CA LEU A 140 6.21 -7.42 -1.51
C LEU A 140 7.69 -7.09 -1.36
N ALA A 141 8.18 -6.97 -0.12
CA ALA A 141 9.60 -7.01 0.14
C ALA A 141 10.14 -8.41 -0.24
N PRO A 142 11.05 -8.53 -1.21
CA PRO A 142 11.57 -9.83 -1.63
C PRO A 142 12.14 -10.64 -0.47
N PRO A 143 12.03 -11.97 -0.49
CA PRO A 143 12.57 -12.79 0.59
C PRO A 143 14.11 -12.71 0.58
N SER A 144 14.72 -12.27 1.67
CA SER A 144 16.17 -12.11 1.76
C SER A 144 16.94 -13.44 1.74
N LYS A 145 16.24 -14.58 1.84
CA LYS A 145 16.76 -15.96 1.73
C LYS A 145 15.65 -16.86 1.15
N PRO A 146 15.97 -17.87 0.31
CA PRO A 146 15.00 -18.81 -0.26
C PRO A 146 14.10 -19.45 0.80
N LYS A 147 14.66 -19.82 1.95
CA LYS A 147 13.94 -20.39 3.08
C LYS A 147 12.72 -19.61 3.53
N LYS A 148 12.72 -18.27 3.35
CA LYS A 148 11.57 -17.43 3.73
C LYS A 148 10.38 -17.61 2.78
N ALA A 149 10.62 -17.90 1.52
CA ALA A 149 9.57 -18.24 0.57
C ALA A 149 9.04 -19.65 0.83
N GLU A 150 9.93 -20.63 1.05
CA GLU A 150 9.57 -21.99 1.41
C GLU A 150 8.73 -22.05 2.70
N ASP A 151 9.08 -21.28 3.73
CA ASP A 151 8.31 -21.18 4.97
C ASP A 151 6.93 -20.57 4.73
N ALA A 152 6.81 -19.59 3.83
CA ALA A 152 5.51 -19.02 3.46
C ALA A 152 4.66 -20.06 2.68
N ASP A 153 5.24 -20.78 1.75
CA ASP A 153 4.58 -21.83 0.99
C ASP A 153 4.07 -22.96 1.92
N ALA A 154 4.88 -23.36 2.90
CA ALA A 154 4.47 -24.36 3.90
C ALA A 154 3.26 -23.87 4.71
N MET A 155 3.24 -22.60 5.13
CA MET A 155 2.10 -22.00 5.83
C MET A 155 0.85 -21.92 4.94
N ILE A 156 1.04 -21.55 3.66
CA ILE A 156 -0.05 -21.49 2.68
C ILE A 156 -0.63 -22.90 2.42
N ALA A 157 0.22 -23.91 2.32
CA ALA A 157 -0.21 -25.29 2.13
C ALA A 157 -1.05 -25.81 3.33
N GLU A 158 -0.58 -25.51 4.54
CA GLU A 158 -1.15 -26.04 5.79
C GLU A 158 -2.47 -25.35 6.17
N PHE A 159 -2.59 -24.03 5.97
CA PHE A 159 -3.67 -23.24 6.58
C PHE A 159 -4.56 -22.49 5.60
N TYR A 160 -4.06 -22.06 4.44
CA TYR A 160 -4.76 -21.09 3.60
C TYR A 160 -5.50 -21.75 2.42
N ASP A 161 -6.69 -21.25 2.15
CA ASP A 161 -7.51 -21.65 1.01
C ASP A 161 -7.22 -20.79 -0.24
N GLY A 162 -6.71 -19.56 -0.04
CA GLY A 162 -6.34 -18.66 -1.13
C GLY A 162 -5.51 -17.47 -0.69
N VAL A 163 -4.91 -16.80 -1.67
CA VAL A 163 -4.13 -15.57 -1.51
C VAL A 163 -4.72 -14.50 -2.41
N LEU A 164 -5.27 -13.45 -1.80
CA LEU A 164 -5.78 -12.28 -2.49
C LEU A 164 -4.61 -11.34 -2.80
N VAL A 165 -4.25 -11.22 -4.06
CA VAL A 165 -3.21 -10.29 -4.53
C VAL A 165 -3.90 -9.03 -5.05
N HIS A 166 -3.73 -7.92 -4.33
CA HIS A 166 -4.36 -6.64 -4.67
C HIS A 166 -3.55 -5.90 -5.73
N SER A 167 -3.55 -6.48 -6.91
CA SER A 167 -2.87 -5.99 -8.12
C SER A 167 -3.65 -6.38 -9.35
N ASP A 168 -3.45 -5.64 -10.44
CA ASP A 168 -3.87 -6.03 -11.77
C ASP A 168 -2.68 -6.69 -12.50
N PRO A 169 -2.81 -7.92 -13.00
CA PRO A 169 -1.74 -8.60 -13.72
C PRO A 169 -1.25 -7.85 -14.97
N LYS A 170 -2.07 -6.97 -15.54
CA LYS A 170 -1.67 -6.12 -16.67
C LYS A 170 -0.61 -5.08 -16.29
N ALA A 171 -0.52 -4.73 -15.00
CA ALA A 171 0.46 -3.78 -14.50
C ALA A 171 1.57 -4.47 -13.70
N THR A 172 1.22 -5.35 -12.75
CA THR A 172 2.19 -5.96 -11.84
C THR A 172 1.71 -7.34 -11.39
N THR A 173 2.54 -8.35 -11.59
CA THR A 173 2.32 -9.71 -11.11
C THR A 173 3.15 -9.99 -9.85
N LEU A 174 2.73 -10.97 -9.03
CA LEU A 174 3.37 -11.29 -7.75
C LEU A 174 4.84 -11.71 -7.92
N ASP A 175 5.17 -12.41 -9.01
CA ASP A 175 6.52 -12.88 -9.34
C ASP A 175 7.54 -11.74 -9.58
N THR A 176 7.08 -10.53 -9.81
CA THR A 176 7.93 -9.32 -9.83
C THR A 176 8.72 -9.14 -8.53
N SER A 177 8.16 -9.59 -7.39
CA SER A 177 8.75 -9.36 -6.07
C SER A 177 8.83 -10.58 -5.17
N TRP A 178 8.13 -11.67 -5.52
CA TRP A 178 8.07 -12.88 -4.72
C TRP A 178 8.14 -14.12 -5.60
N PRO A 179 9.01 -15.11 -5.27
CA PRO A 179 9.04 -16.36 -6.04
C PRO A 179 7.71 -17.09 -5.89
N VAL A 180 7.08 -17.39 -7.02
CA VAL A 180 5.78 -18.06 -7.07
C VAL A 180 6.01 -19.53 -7.43
N SER A 181 5.83 -20.42 -6.45
CA SER A 181 5.84 -21.87 -6.64
C SER A 181 4.54 -22.35 -7.30
N ASP A 182 4.51 -23.56 -7.83
CA ASP A 182 3.30 -24.18 -8.39
C ASP A 182 2.17 -24.26 -7.34
N LEU A 183 2.52 -24.54 -6.08
CA LEU A 183 1.57 -24.55 -4.96
C LEU A 183 0.93 -23.17 -4.78
N LEU A 184 1.76 -22.12 -4.71
CA LEU A 184 1.30 -20.74 -4.54
C LEU A 184 0.49 -20.28 -5.75
N ALA A 185 0.94 -20.60 -6.98
CA ALA A 185 0.23 -20.26 -8.22
C ALA A 185 -1.20 -20.81 -8.23
N GLY A 186 -1.41 -22.01 -7.70
CA GLY A 186 -2.74 -22.63 -7.58
C GLY A 186 -3.67 -21.97 -6.57
N LYS A 187 -3.15 -21.09 -5.71
CA LYS A 187 -3.93 -20.40 -4.65
C LYS A 187 -4.00 -18.88 -4.84
N VAL A 188 -3.27 -18.30 -5.81
CA VAL A 188 -3.28 -16.86 -6.10
C VAL A 188 -4.57 -16.45 -6.79
N HIS A 189 -5.18 -15.38 -6.29
CA HIS A 189 -6.33 -14.70 -6.88
C HIS A 189 -6.02 -13.21 -7.01
N TYR A 190 -5.82 -12.74 -8.23
CA TYR A 190 -5.71 -11.32 -8.50
C TYR A 190 -7.07 -10.65 -8.39
N THR A 191 -7.14 -9.59 -7.59
CA THR A 191 -8.39 -8.90 -7.30
C THR A 191 -8.57 -7.63 -8.12
N GLY A 192 -7.52 -7.14 -8.77
CA GLY A 192 -7.38 -5.74 -9.08
C GLY A 192 -6.91 -4.95 -7.87
N TYR A 193 -6.70 -3.66 -8.03
CA TYR A 193 -6.21 -2.81 -6.95
C TYR A 193 -7.31 -2.49 -5.93
N VAL A 194 -6.98 -2.57 -4.65
CA VAL A 194 -7.83 -2.03 -3.57
C VAL A 194 -7.50 -0.55 -3.43
N ALA A 195 -8.21 0.25 -4.18
CA ALA A 195 -8.04 1.69 -4.27
C ALA A 195 -9.27 2.43 -3.72
N PRO A 196 -9.11 3.66 -3.21
CA PRO A 196 -10.26 4.54 -2.99
C PRO A 196 -10.96 4.83 -4.32
N PRO A 197 -12.25 5.24 -4.30
CA PRO A 197 -12.96 5.65 -5.52
C PRO A 197 -12.16 6.69 -6.32
N ALA A 198 -12.27 6.62 -7.65
CA ALA A 198 -11.69 7.64 -8.52
C ALA A 198 -12.21 9.02 -8.13
N VAL A 199 -11.34 10.03 -8.20
CA VAL A 199 -11.69 11.40 -7.85
C VAL A 199 -12.03 12.21 -9.08
N THR A 200 -12.92 13.18 -8.92
CA THR A 200 -13.16 14.23 -9.90
C THR A 200 -12.04 15.29 -9.81
N PRO A 201 -11.78 16.03 -10.89
CA PRO A 201 -10.84 17.14 -10.86
C PRO A 201 -11.17 18.16 -9.77
N HIS A 202 -10.14 18.83 -9.27
CA HIS A 202 -10.28 19.82 -8.21
C HIS A 202 -11.29 20.93 -8.59
N PRO A 203 -12.30 21.24 -7.76
CA PRO A 203 -13.40 22.15 -8.11
C PRO A 203 -12.92 23.58 -8.42
N GLU A 204 -11.84 24.03 -7.79
CA GLU A 204 -11.23 25.35 -8.01
C GLU A 204 -10.10 25.31 -9.06
N GLY A 205 -9.91 24.16 -9.73
CA GLY A 205 -8.91 24.01 -10.78
C GLY A 205 -7.47 23.92 -10.30
N ALA A 206 -7.21 23.66 -9.01
CA ALA A 206 -5.85 23.42 -8.54
C ALA A 206 -5.24 22.21 -9.27
N GLY A 207 -3.98 22.33 -9.67
CA GLY A 207 -3.28 21.32 -10.47
C GLY A 207 -3.48 21.45 -11.98
N LYS A 208 -4.43 22.28 -12.47
CA LYS A 208 -4.73 22.36 -13.89
C LYS A 208 -3.54 22.90 -14.70
N GLY A 209 -2.99 22.05 -15.56
CA GLY A 209 -1.85 22.39 -16.41
C GLY A 209 -0.51 22.52 -15.65
N GLU A 210 -0.51 22.16 -14.36
CA GLU A 210 0.67 22.22 -13.50
C GLU A 210 1.50 20.94 -13.58
N ILE A 211 2.80 21.03 -13.34
CA ILE A 211 3.67 19.91 -13.03
C ILE A 211 3.66 19.77 -11.51
N LEU A 212 3.08 18.66 -11.03
CA LEU A 212 2.93 18.37 -9.60
C LEU A 212 4.11 17.52 -9.12
N VAL A 213 4.84 17.98 -8.11
CA VAL A 213 5.97 17.25 -7.53
C VAL A 213 5.62 16.81 -6.11
N SER A 214 5.76 15.51 -5.81
CA SER A 214 5.46 14.98 -4.48
C SER A 214 6.33 13.78 -4.11
N ALA A 215 6.87 13.78 -2.89
CA ALA A 215 7.52 12.62 -2.29
C ALA A 215 6.56 11.87 -1.31
N GLY A 216 5.27 12.20 -1.30
CA GLY A 216 4.30 11.70 -0.33
C GLY A 216 4.29 12.50 0.97
N GLY A 217 3.53 12.04 1.96
CA GLY A 217 3.35 12.74 3.24
C GLY A 217 4.50 12.59 4.25
N GLY A 218 5.55 11.84 3.91
CA GLY A 218 6.71 11.62 4.80
C GLY A 218 7.78 12.72 4.74
N GLY A 219 8.74 12.67 5.65
CA GLY A 219 9.87 13.61 5.73
C GLY A 219 11.06 13.23 4.82
N VAL A 220 10.81 12.64 3.65
CA VAL A 220 11.83 12.24 2.66
C VAL A 220 11.66 13.02 1.36
N GLY A 221 12.65 12.96 0.46
CA GLY A 221 12.50 13.50 -0.88
C GLY A 221 13.25 14.80 -1.16
N ASP A 222 14.17 15.25 -0.30
CA ASP A 222 14.90 16.51 -0.49
C ASP A 222 15.61 16.57 -1.85
N ALA A 223 16.31 15.49 -2.24
CA ALA A 223 16.99 15.44 -3.53
C ALA A 223 16.01 15.58 -4.73
N LEU A 224 14.80 15.05 -4.62
CA LEU A 224 13.76 15.22 -5.62
C LEU A 224 13.28 16.66 -5.68
N TYR A 225 13.04 17.27 -4.52
CA TYR A 225 12.58 18.65 -4.45
C TYR A 225 13.63 19.64 -4.96
N ASP A 226 14.90 19.49 -4.54
CA ASP A 226 16.02 20.30 -5.04
C ASP A 226 16.15 20.21 -6.56
N CYS A 227 16.10 19.00 -7.10
CA CYS A 227 16.15 18.78 -8.54
C CYS A 227 14.97 19.45 -9.25
N ALA A 228 13.74 19.33 -8.72
CA ALA A 228 12.56 19.95 -9.30
C ALA A 228 12.60 21.49 -9.28
N VAL A 229 13.10 22.10 -8.20
CA VAL A 229 13.31 23.56 -8.10
C VAL A 229 14.25 24.03 -9.20
N GLN A 230 15.33 23.29 -9.49
CA GLN A 230 16.25 23.64 -10.57
C GLN A 230 15.67 23.37 -11.97
N ALA A 231 14.95 22.26 -12.15
CA ALA A 231 14.29 21.90 -13.40
C ALA A 231 13.22 22.92 -13.81
N ALA A 232 12.52 23.52 -12.83
CA ALA A 232 11.53 24.56 -13.09
C ALA A 232 12.11 25.79 -13.83
N LYS A 233 13.39 26.10 -13.63
CA LYS A 233 14.07 27.19 -14.34
C LYS A 233 14.26 26.90 -15.83
N ALA A 234 14.41 25.62 -16.19
CA ALA A 234 14.60 25.17 -17.56
C ALA A 234 13.27 24.99 -18.32
N MET A 235 12.14 24.92 -17.60
CA MET A 235 10.79 24.79 -18.18
C MET A 235 9.87 25.89 -17.64
N PRO A 236 10.16 27.18 -17.91
CA PRO A 236 9.43 28.31 -17.32
C PRO A 236 7.99 28.48 -17.84
N ASP A 237 7.65 27.83 -18.95
CA ASP A 237 6.30 27.86 -19.52
C ASP A 237 5.30 26.99 -18.73
N HIS A 238 5.79 26.18 -17.78
CA HIS A 238 4.98 25.36 -16.93
C HIS A 238 4.97 25.88 -15.49
N ILE A 239 3.80 25.82 -14.85
CA ILE A 239 3.68 26.06 -13.41
C ILE A 239 4.13 24.79 -12.69
N TRP A 240 5.15 24.89 -11.86
CA TRP A 240 5.62 23.81 -11.01
C TRP A 240 5.09 23.99 -9.60
N ARG A 241 4.38 22.98 -9.08
CA ARG A 241 3.90 22.95 -7.70
C ARG A 241 4.57 21.81 -6.96
N ILE A 242 5.38 22.17 -5.97
CA ILE A 242 6.17 21.22 -5.19
C ILE A 242 5.52 21.06 -3.82
N LEU A 243 4.99 19.88 -3.55
CA LEU A 243 4.26 19.53 -2.34
C LEU A 243 5.19 18.83 -1.35
N VAL A 244 5.66 19.60 -0.37
CA VAL A 244 6.67 19.17 0.60
C VAL A 244 6.01 18.45 1.78
N GLY A 245 6.30 17.15 1.96
CA GLY A 245 5.79 16.34 3.07
C GLY A 245 6.63 16.48 4.35
N GLY A 246 6.14 15.84 5.43
CA GLY A 246 6.79 15.81 6.74
C GLY A 246 6.25 16.85 7.73
N SER A 247 6.46 16.61 9.01
CA SER A 247 6.05 17.52 10.09
C SER A 247 6.84 18.82 10.12
N ASP A 248 7.98 18.85 9.45
CA ASP A 248 8.93 19.96 9.31
C ASP A 248 8.85 20.64 7.92
N ALA A 249 7.77 20.41 7.16
CA ALA A 249 7.58 20.90 5.80
C ALA A 249 7.89 22.40 5.65
N THR A 250 7.44 23.25 6.58
CA THR A 250 7.68 24.69 6.52
C THR A 250 9.18 25.04 6.56
N THR A 251 9.95 24.38 7.42
CA THR A 251 11.39 24.56 7.53
C THR A 251 12.08 24.12 6.23
N ARG A 252 11.69 22.95 5.70
CA ARG A 252 12.23 22.42 4.44
C ARG A 252 11.90 23.34 3.26
N ILE A 253 10.68 23.87 3.18
CA ILE A 253 10.29 24.85 2.15
C ILE A 253 11.23 26.07 2.20
N THR A 254 11.53 26.59 3.38
CA THR A 254 12.45 27.72 3.53
C THR A 254 13.86 27.39 3.01
N GLN A 255 14.34 26.18 3.26
CA GLN A 255 15.65 25.72 2.79
C GLN A 255 15.69 25.48 1.27
N LEU A 256 14.59 24.96 0.69
CA LEU A 256 14.46 24.67 -0.74
C LEU A 256 14.16 25.92 -1.59
N SER A 257 13.71 27.01 -0.97
CA SER A 257 13.32 28.23 -1.65
C SER A 257 14.48 28.86 -2.40
N ASP A 258 14.32 29.05 -3.70
CA ASP A 258 15.26 29.71 -4.58
C ASP A 258 14.54 30.89 -5.29
N PRO A 259 14.89 32.13 -4.98
CA PRO A 259 14.23 33.29 -5.57
C PRO A 259 14.33 33.39 -7.11
N THR A 260 15.24 32.62 -7.71
CA THR A 260 15.42 32.55 -9.18
C THR A 260 14.60 31.46 -9.83
N SER A 261 13.93 30.58 -9.04
CA SER A 261 13.06 29.52 -9.54
C SER A 261 11.60 29.99 -9.55
N PRO A 262 10.83 29.70 -10.62
CA PRO A 262 9.40 29.98 -10.66
C PRO A 262 8.57 28.92 -9.92
N ALA A 263 9.18 27.92 -9.26
CA ALA A 263 8.49 26.86 -8.58
C ALA A 263 7.71 27.35 -7.35
N LEU A 264 6.47 26.89 -7.21
CA LEU A 264 5.61 27.14 -6.05
C LEU A 264 5.82 26.01 -5.05
N LEU A 265 6.36 26.31 -3.88
CA LEU A 265 6.56 25.35 -2.80
C LEU A 265 5.48 25.54 -1.74
N GLU A 266 4.82 24.44 -1.37
CA GLU A 266 3.82 24.44 -0.31
C GLU A 266 3.84 23.11 0.45
N PRO A 267 3.29 23.04 1.67
CA PRO A 267 3.15 21.78 2.38
C PRO A 267 2.28 20.77 1.61
N ALA A 268 2.53 19.48 1.81
CA ALA A 268 1.72 18.42 1.22
C ALA A 268 0.22 18.62 1.49
N ARG A 269 -0.59 18.46 0.47
CA ARG A 269 -2.03 18.77 0.48
C ARG A 269 -2.86 17.50 0.62
N PRO A 270 -3.94 17.53 1.42
CA PRO A 270 -4.85 16.39 1.54
C PRO A 270 -5.66 16.13 0.25
N ASP A 271 -5.83 17.16 -0.59
CA ASP A 271 -6.57 17.14 -1.84
C ASP A 271 -5.70 16.85 -3.08
N PHE A 272 -4.44 16.47 -2.89
CA PHE A 272 -3.49 16.11 -3.97
C PHE A 272 -4.11 15.21 -5.04
N ARG A 273 -4.90 14.21 -4.64
CA ARG A 273 -5.54 13.29 -5.57
C ARG A 273 -6.46 14.00 -6.58
N THR A 274 -7.17 15.03 -6.15
CA THR A 274 -8.08 15.79 -7.04
C THR A 274 -7.35 16.73 -7.98
N MET A 275 -6.07 17.05 -7.69
CA MET A 275 -5.23 17.88 -8.56
C MET A 275 -4.70 17.10 -9.77
N LEU A 276 -4.50 15.78 -9.63
CA LEU A 276 -3.88 14.93 -10.65
C LEU A 276 -4.64 14.90 -11.99
N PRO A 277 -5.98 14.72 -12.04
CA PRO A 277 -6.68 14.50 -13.30
C PRO A 277 -6.51 15.60 -14.36
N HIS A 278 -6.15 16.81 -13.95
CA HIS A 278 -5.93 17.95 -14.85
C HIS A 278 -4.48 18.46 -14.86
N ALA A 279 -3.58 17.80 -14.16
CA ALA A 279 -2.17 18.14 -14.16
C ALA A 279 -1.53 17.87 -15.55
N ALA A 280 -0.58 18.68 -15.95
CA ALA A 280 0.21 18.44 -17.14
C ALA A 280 1.08 17.19 -16.98
N ALA A 281 1.67 17.03 -15.80
CA ALA A 281 2.42 15.83 -15.41
C ALA A 281 2.56 15.76 -13.88
N SER A 282 2.94 14.56 -13.40
CA SER A 282 3.40 14.37 -12.01
C SER A 282 4.85 13.90 -11.98
N VAL A 283 5.62 14.41 -11.03
CA VAL A 283 6.93 13.89 -10.65
C VAL A 283 6.81 13.36 -9.23
N SER A 284 6.90 12.05 -9.06
CA SER A 284 6.54 11.48 -7.76
C SER A 284 7.41 10.29 -7.38
N MET A 285 7.61 10.12 -6.06
CA MET A 285 8.04 8.82 -5.55
C MET A 285 6.98 7.75 -5.84
N CYS A 286 7.42 6.50 -6.02
CA CYS A 286 6.54 5.39 -6.43
C CYS A 286 5.98 4.60 -5.23
N GLY A 287 5.46 5.31 -4.21
CA GLY A 287 4.69 4.68 -3.12
C GLY A 287 3.41 4.02 -3.64
N TYR A 288 2.89 3.02 -2.91
CA TYR A 288 1.69 2.28 -3.34
C TYR A 288 0.50 3.19 -3.67
N ASN A 289 0.12 4.09 -2.75
CA ASN A 289 -1.03 4.97 -2.96
C ASN A 289 -0.80 5.95 -4.12
N THR A 290 0.39 6.54 -4.22
CA THR A 290 0.72 7.47 -5.32
C THR A 290 0.65 6.76 -6.67
N ALA A 291 1.15 5.53 -6.76
CA ALA A 291 1.06 4.74 -7.99
C ALA A 291 -0.41 4.48 -8.39
N LEU A 292 -1.26 4.14 -7.42
CA LEU A 292 -2.69 3.97 -7.68
C LEU A 292 -3.38 5.27 -8.11
N ASP A 293 -3.07 6.39 -7.46
CA ASP A 293 -3.62 7.69 -7.79
C ASP A 293 -3.24 8.11 -9.23
N LEU A 294 -1.99 7.84 -9.63
CA LEU A 294 -1.50 8.09 -10.99
C LEU A 294 -2.15 7.16 -12.02
N LEU A 295 -2.34 5.89 -11.70
CA LEU A 295 -3.03 4.94 -12.56
C LEU A 295 -4.50 5.33 -12.75
N GLN A 296 -5.19 5.75 -11.68
CA GLN A 296 -6.60 6.15 -11.72
C GLN A 296 -6.82 7.50 -12.43
N SER A 297 -5.90 8.45 -12.28
CA SER A 297 -6.06 9.79 -12.87
C SER A 297 -5.65 9.83 -14.34
N GLY A 298 -4.85 8.88 -14.81
CA GLY A 298 -4.26 8.92 -16.16
C GLY A 298 -3.18 9.99 -16.34
N THR A 299 -2.77 10.66 -15.29
CA THR A 299 -1.78 11.75 -15.35
C THR A 299 -0.43 11.21 -15.82
N PRO A 300 0.20 11.81 -16.87
CA PRO A 300 1.57 11.48 -17.24
C PRO A 300 2.50 11.63 -16.04
N ALA A 301 3.44 10.70 -15.85
CA ALA A 301 4.24 10.71 -14.64
C ALA A 301 5.69 10.27 -14.84
N VAL A 302 6.59 11.03 -14.22
CA VAL A 302 7.98 10.63 -14.00
C VAL A 302 8.08 10.07 -12.58
N LEU A 303 8.38 8.78 -12.47
CA LEU A 303 8.55 8.10 -11.19
C LEU A 303 10.00 8.16 -10.75
N VAL A 304 10.23 8.70 -9.56
CA VAL A 304 11.54 8.75 -8.91
C VAL A 304 11.45 7.90 -7.64
N PRO A 305 11.69 6.57 -7.74
CA PRO A 305 11.50 5.68 -6.60
C PRO A 305 12.49 5.98 -5.49
N PHE A 306 12.01 5.95 -4.24
CA PHE A 306 12.88 5.96 -3.07
C PHE A 306 13.58 4.60 -2.95
N ASP A 307 14.91 4.61 -2.92
CA ASP A 307 15.77 3.42 -2.89
C ASP A 307 16.83 3.47 -1.79
N ALA A 308 16.68 4.38 -0.81
CA ALA A 308 17.64 4.48 0.28
C ALA A 308 17.55 3.26 1.23
N GLY A 309 18.69 2.82 1.69
CA GLY A 309 18.79 1.69 2.61
C GLY A 309 18.50 0.34 1.93
N LYS A 310 17.51 -0.37 2.41
CA LYS A 310 17.05 -1.68 1.87
C LYS A 310 15.68 -1.60 1.20
N GLU A 311 15.19 -0.39 0.92
CA GLU A 311 13.91 -0.20 0.25
C GLU A 311 14.04 -0.58 -1.23
N VAL A 312 13.23 -1.51 -1.68
CA VAL A 312 13.23 -1.98 -3.08
C VAL A 312 11.83 -2.00 -3.69
N GLU A 313 10.79 -1.87 -2.86
CA GLU A 313 9.40 -2.01 -3.33
C GLU A 313 9.02 -0.91 -4.31
N GLN A 314 9.45 0.33 -4.06
CA GLN A 314 9.19 1.44 -4.96
C GLN A 314 9.90 1.28 -6.29
N SER A 315 11.16 0.82 -6.27
CA SER A 315 11.93 0.55 -7.49
C SER A 315 11.32 -0.58 -8.33
N LEU A 316 10.85 -1.65 -7.67
CA LEU A 316 10.17 -2.75 -8.36
C LEU A 316 8.85 -2.28 -8.98
N ARG A 317 8.05 -1.52 -8.23
CA ARG A 317 6.79 -0.97 -8.73
C ARG A 317 7.01 -0.02 -9.91
N ALA A 318 7.95 0.89 -9.80
CA ALA A 318 8.29 1.81 -10.88
C ALA A 318 8.69 1.06 -12.16
N ARG A 319 9.51 0.01 -12.03
CA ARG A 319 9.89 -0.84 -13.19
C ARG A 319 8.70 -1.56 -13.82
N SER A 320 7.74 -2.04 -13.02
CA SER A 320 6.51 -2.66 -13.54
C SER A 320 5.64 -1.67 -14.30
N LEU A 321 5.61 -0.41 -13.86
CA LEU A 321 4.81 0.65 -14.49
C LEU A 321 5.50 1.29 -15.69
N ALA A 322 6.83 1.24 -15.78
CA ALA A 322 7.62 1.86 -16.84
C ALA A 322 7.19 1.47 -18.27
N PRO A 323 6.75 0.23 -18.58
CA PRO A 323 6.27 -0.14 -19.92
C PRO A 323 4.91 0.46 -20.28
N LEU A 324 4.17 0.99 -19.32
CA LEU A 324 2.85 1.57 -19.56
C LEU A 324 2.99 2.97 -20.19
N PRO A 325 2.11 3.34 -21.14
CA PRO A 325 2.12 4.67 -21.74
C PRO A 325 2.05 5.79 -20.70
N GLY A 326 2.78 6.88 -20.92
CA GLY A 326 2.79 8.06 -20.05
C GLY A 326 3.53 7.86 -18.72
N PHE A 327 4.33 6.79 -18.56
CA PHE A 327 5.27 6.63 -17.44
C PHE A 327 6.72 6.67 -17.91
N ALA A 328 7.55 7.39 -17.17
CA ALA A 328 9.00 7.29 -17.21
C ALA A 328 9.55 7.05 -15.81
N VAL A 329 10.72 6.45 -15.70
CA VAL A 329 11.39 6.15 -14.42
C VAL A 329 12.77 6.76 -14.43
N GLU A 330 13.04 7.60 -13.45
CA GLU A 330 14.36 8.17 -13.20
C GLU A 330 14.89 7.67 -11.85
N PRO A 331 15.99 6.90 -11.82
CA PRO A 331 16.62 6.49 -10.57
C PRO A 331 17.07 7.70 -9.74
N ALA A 332 16.80 7.71 -8.44
CA ALA A 332 17.15 8.82 -7.57
C ALA A 332 18.66 9.17 -7.62
N ALA A 333 19.52 8.15 -7.71
CA ALA A 333 20.98 8.34 -7.80
C ALA A 333 21.47 8.97 -9.12
N ALA A 334 20.64 8.94 -10.19
CA ALA A 334 20.95 9.51 -11.50
C ALA A 334 20.14 10.78 -11.80
N LEU A 335 19.33 11.24 -10.87
CA LEU A 335 18.41 12.35 -11.06
C LEU A 335 19.19 13.66 -11.22
N THR A 336 18.96 14.36 -12.34
CA THR A 336 19.45 15.70 -12.61
C THR A 336 18.34 16.54 -13.24
N PRO A 337 18.40 17.88 -13.18
CA PRO A 337 17.40 18.75 -13.81
C PRO A 337 17.19 18.44 -15.30
N ASP A 338 18.27 18.25 -16.04
CA ASP A 338 18.21 17.96 -17.49
C ASP A 338 17.51 16.62 -17.77
N ARG A 339 17.83 15.57 -17.00
CA ARG A 339 17.17 14.25 -17.13
C ARG A 339 15.70 14.34 -16.78
N LEU A 340 15.38 15.07 -15.71
CA LEU A 340 13.98 15.27 -15.29
C LEU A 340 13.18 16.00 -16.37
N CYS A 341 13.73 17.09 -16.94
CA CYS A 341 13.10 17.82 -18.05
C CYS A 341 12.91 16.92 -19.29
N ALA A 342 13.92 16.12 -19.66
CA ALA A 342 13.82 15.18 -20.79
C ALA A 342 12.73 14.13 -20.56
N ALA A 343 12.67 13.53 -19.38
CA ALA A 343 11.65 12.56 -19.01
C ALA A 343 10.23 13.18 -19.02
N LEU A 344 10.09 14.40 -18.50
CA LEU A 344 8.83 15.14 -18.53
C LEU A 344 8.38 15.42 -19.96
N HIS A 345 9.25 15.92 -20.84
CA HIS A 345 8.91 16.10 -22.24
C HIS A 345 8.44 14.81 -22.89
N GLN A 346 9.10 13.68 -22.60
CA GLN A 346 8.69 12.37 -23.13
C GLN A 346 7.28 12.00 -22.68
N VAL A 347 6.98 12.00 -21.35
CA VAL A 347 5.67 11.56 -20.84
C VAL A 347 4.54 12.50 -21.20
N MET A 348 4.82 13.81 -21.37
CA MET A 348 3.82 14.81 -21.77
C MET A 348 3.46 14.73 -23.26
N GLN A 349 4.30 14.13 -24.10
CA GLN A 349 4.00 13.87 -25.51
C GLN A 349 3.07 12.64 -25.67
N ASP A 350 3.05 11.76 -24.72
CA ASP A 350 2.24 10.53 -24.72
C ASP A 350 0.82 10.85 -24.20
N THR A 351 0.04 11.52 -25.06
CA THR A 351 -1.29 12.06 -24.71
C THR A 351 -2.38 10.98 -24.60
N GLN A 352 -2.09 9.71 -24.88
CA GLN A 352 -3.07 8.63 -24.93
C GLN A 352 -2.87 7.61 -23.80
N ARG A 353 -2.90 8.07 -22.57
CA ARG A 353 -3.04 7.16 -21.46
C ARG A 353 -4.51 6.81 -21.27
N SER A 354 -4.94 5.68 -21.87
CA SER A 354 -6.25 5.15 -21.60
C SER A 354 -6.33 4.71 -20.14
N LEU A 355 -7.36 5.17 -19.44
CA LEU A 355 -7.74 4.67 -18.12
C LEU A 355 -8.40 3.29 -18.23
N ASP A 356 -8.79 2.91 -19.47
CA ASP A 356 -9.49 1.67 -19.74
C ASP A 356 -8.53 0.50 -19.66
N GLY A 357 -8.79 -0.39 -18.72
CA GLY A 357 -8.09 -1.66 -18.67
C GLY A 357 -7.48 -2.06 -17.34
N PHE A 358 -7.44 -1.18 -16.33
CA PHE A 358 -7.02 -1.54 -14.97
C PHE A 358 -8.20 -1.68 -14.04
N GLU A 359 -8.15 -2.71 -13.19
CA GLU A 359 -9.19 -3.03 -12.23
C GLU A 359 -8.89 -2.36 -10.89
N PHE A 360 -9.71 -1.37 -10.50
CA PHE A 360 -9.57 -0.66 -9.22
C PHE A 360 -10.63 -1.06 -8.18
N ASP A 361 -11.47 -2.03 -8.51
CA ASP A 361 -12.55 -2.51 -7.67
C ASP A 361 -12.14 -3.78 -6.88
N GLY A 362 -10.86 -3.85 -6.52
CA GLY A 362 -10.27 -5.01 -5.89
C GLY A 362 -10.91 -5.37 -4.54
N ALA A 363 -11.48 -4.41 -3.84
CA ALA A 363 -12.17 -4.66 -2.60
C ALA A 363 -13.47 -5.46 -2.85
N ARG A 364 -14.32 -5.04 -3.81
CA ARG A 364 -15.54 -5.76 -4.20
C ARG A 364 -15.20 -7.14 -4.79
N ARG A 365 -14.18 -7.19 -5.67
CA ARG A 365 -13.72 -8.45 -6.25
C ARG A 365 -13.24 -9.44 -5.21
N SER A 366 -12.61 -8.97 -4.13
CA SER A 366 -12.22 -9.82 -2.99
C SER A 366 -13.43 -10.47 -2.31
N VAL A 367 -14.54 -9.75 -2.17
CA VAL A 367 -15.80 -10.29 -1.63
C VAL A 367 -16.34 -11.41 -2.52
N GLU A 368 -16.36 -11.19 -3.85
CA GLU A 368 -16.82 -12.18 -4.83
C GLU A 368 -15.96 -13.45 -4.79
N ILE A 369 -14.64 -13.30 -4.73
CA ILE A 369 -13.70 -14.43 -4.61
C ILE A 369 -13.93 -15.18 -3.31
N ALA A 370 -14.03 -14.48 -2.18
CA ALA A 370 -14.29 -15.11 -0.88
C ALA A 370 -15.61 -15.88 -0.86
N ALA A 371 -16.69 -15.30 -1.40
CA ALA A 371 -17.98 -15.96 -1.50
C ALA A 371 -17.93 -17.21 -2.38
N SER A 372 -17.25 -17.14 -3.52
CA SER A 372 -17.07 -18.27 -4.43
C SER A 372 -16.26 -19.42 -3.80
N LEU A 373 -15.15 -19.07 -3.13
CA LEU A 373 -14.30 -20.08 -2.44
C LEU A 373 -15.03 -20.73 -1.28
N LEU A 374 -15.74 -19.94 -0.46
CA LEU A 374 -16.55 -20.46 0.66
C LEU A 374 -17.67 -21.37 0.16
N GLY A 375 -18.33 -21.00 -0.95
CA GLY A 375 -19.34 -21.86 -1.57
C GLY A 375 -18.79 -23.23 -1.98
N ARG A 376 -17.59 -23.26 -2.57
CA ARG A 376 -16.90 -24.52 -2.94
C ARG A 376 -16.45 -25.34 -1.72
N GLN A 377 -15.99 -24.68 -0.65
CA GLN A 377 -15.60 -25.38 0.58
C GLN A 377 -16.78 -26.06 1.28
N ARG A 378 -17.99 -25.54 1.11
CA ARG A 378 -19.22 -26.02 1.77
C ARG A 378 -20.05 -26.97 0.91
N ALA A 379 -19.74 -27.09 -0.39
CA ALA A 379 -20.36 -28.03 -1.33
C ALA A 379 -19.77 -29.44 -1.19
#